data_74e4a96ba56b078e53e073f51fb54be7
#
_entry.id   74e4a96ba56b078e53e073f51fb54be7
#
_cell.length_a   1.000
_cell.length_b   1.000
_cell.length_c   1.000
_cell.angle_alpha   90.00
_cell.angle_beta   90.00
_cell.angle_gamma   90.00
#
_symmetry.space_group_name_H-M   'P 1'
#
loop_
_entity.id
_entity.type
_entity.pdbx_description
1 polymer ?
#
loop_
_entity_poly.entity_id
_entity_poly.type
_entity_poly.pdbx_seq_one_letter_code
_entity_poly.pdbx_strand_id
1 'polypeptide(L)'
;MIVSPQNEKLKLVRKLRERKHREGEGLFATEGEDLVEAGLAAGAEPRFLLSAAGSGLGGEEVEPDLLAATSSLGSGARAIAVWPLRWSERPRAPCVYLHGVADPGNVGAIVRSAQALLDGPVALGPGCADPFSPKAVRASMGSIFAQPPARVAAVGETPAPRAALVAHGGAGLEALAGAATLCLGAEREGLPPEVLAECEAEATIPLRPGGAESLNVAAAAAIACERLASVASISDSSQASEREP
;
A
#
# COMPACT_ATOMS: atom_id res chain seq x y z
N MET A 1 5.47 -27.64 -19.86
CA MET A 1 6.63 -27.07 -19.15
C MET A 1 7.37 -26.09 -20.07
N ILE A 2 7.66 -24.91 -19.56
CA ILE A 2 8.43 -23.86 -20.27
C ILE A 2 9.92 -24.08 -20.03
N VAL A 3 10.70 -24.19 -21.12
CA VAL A 3 12.15 -24.39 -21.09
C VAL A 3 12.91 -23.32 -21.88
N SER A 4 12.20 -22.42 -22.56
CA SER A 4 12.82 -21.38 -23.39
C SER A 4 12.78 -20.02 -22.71
N PRO A 5 13.91 -19.32 -22.55
CA PRO A 5 13.95 -17.95 -22.03
C PRO A 5 13.24 -16.93 -22.93
N GLN A 6 12.94 -17.31 -24.19
CA GLN A 6 12.22 -16.49 -25.17
C GLN A 6 10.69 -16.64 -25.07
N ASN A 7 10.18 -17.45 -24.11
CA ASN A 7 8.76 -17.58 -23.89
C ASN A 7 8.12 -16.21 -23.57
N GLU A 8 6.95 -15.94 -24.19
CA GLU A 8 6.30 -14.62 -24.11
C GLU A 8 5.83 -14.27 -22.69
N LYS A 9 5.44 -15.27 -21.88
CA LYS A 9 5.06 -15.05 -20.48
C LYS A 9 6.27 -14.60 -19.64
N LEU A 10 7.43 -15.22 -19.83
CA LEU A 10 8.67 -14.83 -19.14
C LEU A 10 9.17 -13.45 -19.59
N LYS A 11 9.03 -13.13 -20.88
CA LYS A 11 9.33 -11.78 -21.39
C LYS A 11 8.41 -10.74 -20.76
N LEU A 12 7.12 -11.04 -20.65
CA LEU A 12 6.15 -10.14 -20.03
C LEU A 12 6.49 -9.89 -18.56
N VAL A 13 6.76 -10.95 -17.77
CA VAL A 13 7.19 -10.79 -16.37
C VAL A 13 8.36 -9.83 -16.24
N ARG A 14 9.39 -9.98 -17.09
CA ARG A 14 10.56 -9.08 -17.07
C ARG A 14 10.20 -7.64 -17.46
N LYS A 15 9.34 -7.43 -18.45
CA LYS A 15 8.85 -6.10 -18.86
C LYS A 15 8.07 -5.41 -17.74
N LEU A 16 7.26 -6.15 -16.99
CA LEU A 16 6.44 -5.60 -15.90
C LEU A 16 7.25 -5.05 -14.71
N ARG A 17 8.57 -5.20 -14.70
CA ARG A 17 9.44 -4.50 -13.76
C ARG A 17 9.42 -2.97 -13.96
N GLU A 18 9.18 -2.51 -15.19
CA GLU A 18 9.15 -1.10 -15.54
C GLU A 18 7.71 -0.55 -15.50
N ARG A 19 7.52 0.62 -14.89
CA ARG A 19 6.22 1.27 -14.73
C ARG A 19 5.48 1.45 -16.05
N LYS A 20 6.16 1.91 -17.10
CA LYS A 20 5.56 2.15 -18.43
C LYS A 20 4.88 0.90 -19.00
N HIS A 21 5.47 -0.29 -18.73
CA HIS A 21 4.91 -1.55 -19.22
C HIS A 21 3.74 -2.00 -18.34
N ARG A 22 3.79 -1.78 -17.01
CA ARG A 22 2.64 -2.07 -16.14
C ARG A 22 1.44 -1.23 -16.53
N GLU A 23 1.63 0.07 -16.73
CA GLU A 23 0.55 0.98 -17.15
C GLU A 23 0.05 0.65 -18.56
N GLY A 24 0.94 0.37 -19.51
CA GLY A 24 0.56 0.03 -20.89
C GLY A 24 -0.17 -1.32 -21.04
N GLU A 25 0.22 -2.31 -20.27
CA GLU A 25 -0.40 -3.65 -20.28
C GLU A 25 -1.61 -3.75 -19.32
N GLY A 26 -1.73 -2.82 -18.37
CA GLY A 26 -2.71 -2.91 -17.29
C GLY A 26 -2.43 -4.06 -16.31
N LEU A 27 -1.17 -4.47 -16.16
CA LEU A 27 -0.76 -5.67 -15.43
C LEU A 27 0.38 -5.39 -14.46
N PHE A 28 0.49 -6.21 -13.41
CA PHE A 28 1.67 -6.29 -12.54
C PHE A 28 1.99 -7.74 -12.19
N ALA A 29 3.20 -7.97 -11.69
CA ALA A 29 3.65 -9.30 -11.29
C ALA A 29 3.87 -9.38 -9.77
N THR A 30 3.54 -10.55 -9.20
CA THR A 30 3.98 -10.95 -7.87
C THR A 30 4.98 -12.09 -7.97
N GLU A 31 5.95 -12.09 -7.09
CA GLU A 31 7.00 -13.11 -7.00
C GLU A 31 7.02 -13.69 -5.59
N GLY A 32 6.97 -15.00 -5.48
CA GLY A 32 6.88 -15.75 -4.22
C GLY A 32 5.48 -16.30 -3.95
N GLU A 33 5.48 -17.40 -3.23
CA GLU A 33 4.28 -18.20 -2.91
C GLU A 33 3.29 -17.39 -2.06
N ASP A 34 3.80 -16.72 -1.02
CA ASP A 34 2.98 -15.94 -0.08
C ASP A 34 2.13 -14.85 -0.77
N LEU A 35 2.72 -14.15 -1.77
CA LEU A 35 2.01 -13.12 -2.52
C LEU A 35 1.01 -13.71 -3.52
N VAL A 36 1.32 -14.87 -4.09
CA VAL A 36 0.39 -15.59 -4.96
C VAL A 36 -0.81 -16.08 -4.16
N GLU A 37 -0.58 -16.70 -3.00
CA GLU A 37 -1.62 -17.16 -2.09
C GLU A 37 -2.48 -16.00 -1.59
N ALA A 38 -1.87 -14.88 -1.20
CA ALA A 38 -2.59 -13.69 -0.76
C ALA A 38 -3.52 -13.13 -1.85
N GLY A 39 -3.07 -13.10 -3.11
CA GLY A 39 -3.89 -12.69 -4.24
C GLY A 39 -5.09 -13.61 -4.46
N LEU A 40 -4.86 -14.91 -4.45
CA LEU A 40 -5.92 -15.92 -4.61
C LEU A 40 -6.91 -15.87 -3.43
N ALA A 41 -6.43 -15.76 -2.20
CA ALA A 41 -7.25 -15.64 -1.00
C ALA A 41 -8.13 -14.37 -1.00
N ALA A 42 -7.64 -13.27 -1.59
CA ALA A 42 -8.43 -12.06 -1.81
C ALA A 42 -9.42 -12.15 -2.99
N GLY A 43 -9.55 -13.32 -3.63
CA GLY A 43 -10.42 -13.53 -4.78
C GLY A 43 -9.93 -12.87 -6.08
N ALA A 44 -8.65 -12.52 -6.15
CA ALA A 44 -8.08 -12.00 -7.39
C ALA A 44 -7.81 -13.15 -8.38
N GLU A 45 -8.08 -12.88 -9.65
CA GLU A 45 -7.83 -13.85 -10.72
C GLU A 45 -6.54 -13.46 -11.47
N PRO A 46 -5.48 -14.31 -11.45
CA PRO A 46 -4.28 -14.02 -12.21
C PRO A 46 -4.54 -14.23 -13.72
N ARG A 47 -3.94 -13.41 -14.56
CA ARG A 47 -3.88 -13.64 -16.00
C ARG A 47 -3.17 -14.96 -16.33
N PHE A 48 -2.15 -15.27 -15.55
CA PHE A 48 -1.48 -16.57 -15.51
C PHE A 48 -0.64 -16.73 -14.25
N LEU A 49 -0.39 -17.98 -13.89
CA LEU A 49 0.51 -18.40 -12.82
C LEU A 49 1.62 -19.26 -13.44
N LEU A 50 2.85 -18.98 -13.09
CA LEU A 50 4.04 -19.76 -13.41
C LEU A 50 4.60 -20.36 -12.13
N SER A 51 4.95 -21.65 -12.16
CA SER A 51 5.56 -22.33 -11.02
C SER A 51 6.78 -23.12 -11.43
N ALA A 52 7.72 -23.30 -10.51
CA ALA A 52 8.86 -24.18 -10.74
C ALA A 52 8.38 -25.62 -10.93
N ALA A 53 8.90 -26.29 -11.96
CA ALA A 53 8.55 -27.70 -12.23
C ALA A 53 8.76 -28.58 -11.00
N GLY A 54 7.77 -29.42 -10.72
CA GLY A 54 7.77 -30.30 -9.56
C GLY A 54 7.48 -29.64 -8.21
N SER A 55 7.15 -28.33 -8.17
CA SER A 55 6.82 -27.63 -6.93
C SER A 55 5.43 -27.94 -6.37
N GLY A 56 4.50 -28.38 -7.22
CA GLY A 56 3.10 -28.64 -6.83
C GLY A 56 2.25 -27.38 -6.63
N LEU A 57 2.74 -26.18 -6.97
CA LEU A 57 2.10 -24.88 -6.73
C LEU A 57 1.02 -24.52 -7.75
N GLY A 58 0.76 -25.38 -8.73
CA GLY A 58 -0.21 -25.14 -9.79
C GLY A 58 0.30 -24.18 -10.88
N GLY A 59 -0.58 -23.86 -11.82
CA GLY A 59 -0.24 -23.00 -12.96
C GLY A 59 0.59 -23.73 -14.03
N GLU A 60 1.30 -22.97 -14.87
CA GLU A 60 2.14 -23.52 -15.91
C GLU A 60 3.57 -23.72 -15.40
N GLU A 61 4.07 -24.94 -15.49
CA GLU A 61 5.41 -25.29 -15.02
C GLU A 61 6.51 -24.69 -15.90
N VAL A 62 7.52 -24.16 -15.23
CA VAL A 62 8.74 -23.59 -15.81
C VAL A 62 9.94 -24.34 -15.25
N GLU A 63 10.95 -24.54 -16.06
CA GLU A 63 12.24 -25.07 -15.61
C GLU A 63 12.76 -24.22 -14.46
N PRO A 64 13.17 -24.82 -13.30
CA PRO A 64 13.43 -24.06 -12.06
C PRO A 64 14.47 -22.95 -12.19
N ASP A 65 15.61 -23.23 -12.85
CA ASP A 65 16.67 -22.22 -13.02
C ASP A 65 16.22 -21.07 -13.92
N LEU A 66 15.37 -21.36 -14.91
CA LEU A 66 14.79 -20.35 -15.79
C LEU A 66 13.78 -19.46 -15.08
N LEU A 67 12.96 -20.03 -14.19
CA LEU A 67 12.03 -19.25 -13.37
C LEU A 67 12.80 -18.39 -12.36
N ALA A 68 13.81 -18.94 -11.69
CA ALA A 68 14.68 -18.20 -10.78
C ALA A 68 15.41 -17.05 -11.49
N ALA A 69 15.94 -17.25 -12.69
CA ALA A 69 16.55 -16.21 -13.50
C ALA A 69 15.54 -15.15 -14.00
N THR A 70 14.27 -15.50 -14.06
CA THR A 70 13.19 -14.55 -14.41
C THR A 70 12.73 -13.72 -13.22
N SER A 71 12.93 -14.20 -11.99
CA SER A 71 12.62 -13.48 -10.75
C SER A 71 13.54 -12.28 -10.52
N SER A 72 13.01 -11.22 -9.88
CA SER A 72 13.78 -10.09 -9.35
C SER A 72 14.31 -10.33 -7.94
N LEU A 73 13.94 -11.47 -7.32
CA LEU A 73 14.43 -11.87 -6.02
C LEU A 73 15.81 -12.53 -6.14
N GLY A 74 16.75 -12.12 -5.29
CA GLY A 74 18.10 -12.68 -5.32
C GLY A 74 18.18 -14.19 -5.04
N SER A 75 17.20 -14.73 -4.31
CA SER A 75 17.05 -16.17 -4.03
C SER A 75 16.26 -16.93 -5.09
N GLY A 76 15.72 -16.21 -6.12
CA GLY A 76 14.73 -16.75 -7.03
C GLY A 76 13.34 -16.90 -6.41
N ALA A 77 12.34 -17.10 -7.24
CA ALA A 77 10.97 -17.38 -6.83
C ALA A 77 10.55 -18.75 -7.37
N ARG A 78 9.80 -19.52 -6.56
CA ARG A 78 9.19 -20.80 -6.99
C ARG A 78 7.82 -20.60 -7.64
N ALA A 79 7.21 -19.42 -7.45
CA ALA A 79 5.98 -19.02 -8.11
C ALA A 79 6.04 -17.55 -8.53
N ILE A 80 5.51 -17.26 -9.72
CA ILE A 80 5.32 -15.90 -10.24
C ILE A 80 3.93 -15.83 -10.85
N ALA A 81 3.10 -14.88 -10.40
CA ALA A 81 1.80 -14.64 -10.98
C ALA A 81 1.72 -13.25 -11.59
N VAL A 82 0.95 -13.11 -12.67
CA VAL A 82 0.66 -11.83 -13.32
C VAL A 82 -0.81 -11.51 -13.15
N TRP A 83 -1.11 -10.30 -12.68
CA TRP A 83 -2.44 -9.86 -12.28
C TRP A 83 -2.85 -8.58 -13.03
N PRO A 84 -4.15 -8.38 -13.28
CA PRO A 84 -4.66 -7.08 -13.71
C PRO A 84 -4.41 -6.01 -12.64
N LEU A 85 -4.03 -4.80 -13.05
CA LEU A 85 -4.02 -3.64 -12.17
C LEU A 85 -5.44 -3.36 -11.67
N ARG A 86 -5.59 -3.21 -10.37
CA ARG A 86 -6.86 -2.79 -9.75
C ARG A 86 -6.65 -1.50 -8.97
N TRP A 87 -7.44 -0.49 -9.32
CA TRP A 87 -7.52 0.77 -8.61
C TRP A 87 -8.90 0.90 -8.00
N SER A 88 -9.00 1.42 -6.79
CA SER A 88 -10.27 1.88 -6.23
C SER A 88 -10.74 3.11 -7.00
N GLU A 89 -12.03 3.18 -7.31
CA GLU A 89 -12.61 4.32 -8.04
C GLU A 89 -12.57 5.59 -7.17
N ARG A 90 -12.86 5.45 -5.87
CA ARG A 90 -12.82 6.56 -4.90
C ARG A 90 -12.33 6.06 -3.55
N PRO A 91 -11.55 6.87 -2.83
CA PRO A 91 -11.21 6.57 -1.45
C PRO A 91 -12.47 6.69 -0.56
N ARG A 92 -12.66 5.73 0.33
CA ARG A 92 -13.70 5.72 1.36
C ARG A 92 -13.09 5.94 2.74
N ALA A 93 -13.88 6.47 3.67
CA ALA A 93 -13.45 6.59 5.07
C ALA A 93 -13.47 5.22 5.79
N PRO A 94 -12.54 4.97 6.72
CA PRO A 94 -11.33 5.77 6.91
C PRO A 94 -10.34 5.55 5.76
N CYS A 95 -9.49 6.53 5.44
CA CYS A 95 -8.44 6.34 4.43
C CYS A 95 -7.13 7.04 4.81
N VAL A 96 -6.07 6.68 4.11
CA VAL A 96 -4.75 7.32 4.24
C VAL A 96 -4.43 8.01 2.92
N TYR A 97 -4.20 9.32 2.94
CA TYR A 97 -3.73 10.08 1.79
C TYR A 97 -2.22 10.26 1.85
N LEU A 98 -1.55 9.97 0.75
CA LEU A 98 -0.10 10.16 0.59
C LEU A 98 0.19 11.26 -0.42
N HIS A 99 1.12 12.16 -0.10
CA HIS A 99 1.64 13.17 -1.00
C HIS A 99 3.16 13.10 -1.08
N GLY A 100 3.72 12.90 -2.27
CA GLY A 100 5.17 12.91 -2.48
C GLY A 100 5.96 11.75 -1.86
N VAL A 101 5.30 10.69 -1.38
CA VAL A 101 6.00 9.51 -0.82
C VAL A 101 6.66 8.73 -1.95
N ALA A 102 7.95 9.02 -2.19
CA ALA A 102 8.68 8.57 -3.37
C ALA A 102 9.31 7.17 -3.24
N ASP A 103 9.46 6.63 -2.02
CA ASP A 103 9.98 5.27 -1.85
C ASP A 103 8.86 4.24 -1.98
N PRO A 104 8.96 3.29 -2.96
CA PRO A 104 7.92 2.27 -3.16
C PRO A 104 7.77 1.32 -1.96
N GLY A 105 8.84 1.11 -1.18
CA GLY A 105 8.78 0.29 0.04
C GLY A 105 7.90 0.94 1.10
N ASN A 106 8.01 2.27 1.29
CA ASN A 106 7.17 3.02 2.20
C ASN A 106 5.71 3.01 1.75
N VAL A 107 5.44 3.23 0.45
CA VAL A 107 4.08 3.12 -0.10
C VAL A 107 3.47 1.75 0.19
N GLY A 108 4.19 0.65 -0.10
CA GLY A 108 3.70 -0.71 0.16
C GLY A 108 3.48 -1.00 1.64
N ALA A 109 4.39 -0.55 2.51
CA ALA A 109 4.26 -0.71 3.97
C ALA A 109 3.06 0.07 4.53
N ILE A 110 2.79 1.27 3.99
CA ILE A 110 1.61 2.06 4.38
C ILE A 110 0.32 1.38 3.91
N VAL A 111 0.28 0.84 2.69
CA VAL A 111 -0.87 0.04 2.21
C VAL A 111 -1.15 -1.12 3.16
N ARG A 112 -0.10 -1.82 3.62
CA ARG A 112 -0.23 -2.90 4.60
C ARG A 112 -0.77 -2.41 5.95
N SER A 113 -0.25 -1.32 6.49
CA SER A 113 -0.67 -0.76 7.77
C SER A 113 -2.11 -0.25 7.72
N ALA A 114 -2.49 0.44 6.65
CA ALA A 114 -3.85 0.94 6.46
C ALA A 114 -4.88 -0.20 6.39
N GLN A 115 -4.58 -1.26 5.63
CA GLN A 115 -5.45 -2.43 5.56
C GLN A 115 -5.55 -3.16 6.91
N ALA A 116 -4.43 -3.35 7.60
CA ALA A 116 -4.39 -4.11 8.84
C ALA A 116 -5.01 -3.38 10.05
N LEU A 117 -4.92 -2.05 10.09
CA LEU A 117 -5.28 -1.25 11.26
C LEU A 117 -6.56 -0.42 11.08
N LEU A 118 -6.86 0.01 9.84
CA LEU A 118 -8.01 0.85 9.54
C LEU A 118 -9.07 0.16 8.67
N ASP A 119 -8.72 -0.97 8.05
CA ASP A 119 -9.53 -1.55 6.96
C ASP A 119 -9.88 -0.48 5.90
N GLY A 120 -8.94 0.39 5.60
CA GLY A 120 -9.12 1.56 4.75
C GLY A 120 -8.15 1.61 3.57
N PRO A 121 -8.57 2.20 2.42
CA PRO A 121 -7.71 2.33 1.25
C PRO A 121 -6.64 3.40 1.45
N VAL A 122 -5.58 3.28 0.64
CA VAL A 122 -4.57 4.34 0.49
C VAL A 122 -4.87 5.13 -0.78
N ALA A 123 -5.04 6.45 -0.64
CA ALA A 123 -5.18 7.39 -1.74
C ALA A 123 -3.81 7.99 -2.08
N LEU A 124 -3.35 7.79 -3.29
CA LEU A 124 -2.06 8.27 -3.77
C LEU A 124 -2.25 9.59 -4.54
N GLY A 125 -1.78 10.66 -3.95
CA GLY A 125 -1.67 11.98 -4.55
C GLY A 125 -0.41 12.13 -5.43
N PRO A 126 -0.14 13.36 -5.91
CA PRO A 126 1.03 13.67 -6.72
C PRO A 126 2.35 13.26 -6.08
N GLY A 127 3.33 12.89 -6.90
CA GLY A 127 4.69 12.57 -6.46
C GLY A 127 4.89 11.21 -5.77
N CYS A 128 3.83 10.43 -5.56
CA CYS A 128 3.94 9.12 -4.93
C CYS A 128 4.52 8.06 -5.86
N ALA A 129 5.26 7.12 -5.28
CA ALA A 129 5.75 5.96 -6.00
C ALA A 129 4.60 5.06 -6.47
N ASP A 130 4.89 4.26 -7.50
CA ASP A 130 3.94 3.29 -8.04
C ASP A 130 3.70 2.14 -7.04
N PRO A 131 2.46 1.95 -6.54
CA PRO A 131 2.11 0.91 -5.58
C PRO A 131 2.21 -0.50 -6.18
N PHE A 132 2.19 -0.63 -7.50
CA PHE A 132 2.31 -1.90 -8.21
C PHE A 132 3.76 -2.22 -8.64
N SER A 133 4.74 -1.40 -8.24
CA SER A 133 6.14 -1.74 -8.45
C SER A 133 6.52 -2.99 -7.65
N PRO A 134 7.51 -3.81 -8.11
CA PRO A 134 7.89 -5.02 -7.40
C PRO A 134 8.27 -4.80 -5.93
N LYS A 135 8.87 -3.64 -5.59
CA LYS A 135 9.23 -3.27 -4.22
C LYS A 135 8.00 -2.96 -3.36
N ALA A 136 7.04 -2.19 -3.90
CA ALA A 136 5.82 -1.85 -3.18
C ALA A 136 4.92 -3.07 -2.97
N VAL A 137 4.75 -3.89 -4.00
CA VAL A 137 3.95 -5.13 -3.93
C VAL A 137 4.50 -6.06 -2.85
N ARG A 138 5.82 -6.27 -2.80
CA ARG A 138 6.43 -7.07 -1.72
C ARG A 138 6.18 -6.46 -0.35
N ALA A 139 6.40 -5.16 -0.19
CA ALA A 139 6.21 -4.48 1.10
C ALA A 139 4.75 -4.51 1.57
N SER A 140 3.79 -4.57 0.66
CA SER A 140 2.36 -4.67 0.99
C SER A 140 1.94 -6.04 1.52
N MET A 141 2.75 -7.09 1.33
CA MET A 141 2.48 -8.45 1.79
C MET A 141 1.05 -8.94 1.47
N GLY A 142 0.57 -8.62 0.24
CA GLY A 142 -0.75 -9.01 -0.22
C GLY A 142 -1.88 -8.01 0.05
N SER A 143 -1.69 -7.03 0.94
CA SER A 143 -2.71 -6.02 1.26
C SER A 143 -3.20 -5.23 0.03
N ILE A 144 -2.37 -5.13 -1.02
CA ILE A 144 -2.75 -4.49 -2.28
C ILE A 144 -3.91 -5.18 -3.01
N PHE A 145 -4.14 -6.47 -2.76
CA PHE A 145 -5.28 -7.22 -3.30
C PHE A 145 -6.54 -7.00 -2.47
N ALA A 146 -6.41 -6.99 -1.14
CA ALA A 146 -7.52 -6.82 -0.22
C ALA A 146 -8.04 -5.37 -0.23
N GLN A 147 -7.14 -4.39 -0.28
CA GLN A 147 -7.46 -2.96 -0.33
C GLN A 147 -6.72 -2.30 -1.49
N PRO A 148 -7.25 -2.36 -2.73
CA PRO A 148 -6.65 -1.68 -3.87
C PRO A 148 -6.52 -0.18 -3.62
N PRO A 149 -5.36 0.44 -3.93
CA PRO A 149 -5.16 1.87 -3.74
C PRO A 149 -6.04 2.69 -4.68
N ALA A 150 -6.34 3.92 -4.30
CA ALA A 150 -6.93 4.93 -5.18
C ALA A 150 -5.85 5.88 -5.72
N ARG A 151 -6.08 6.46 -6.89
CA ARG A 151 -5.28 7.58 -7.41
C ARG A 151 -6.14 8.83 -7.38
N VAL A 152 -5.62 9.91 -6.80
CA VAL A 152 -6.31 11.18 -6.70
C VAL A 152 -5.41 12.32 -7.19
N ALA A 153 -6.00 13.35 -7.80
CA ALA A 153 -5.25 14.51 -8.25
C ALA A 153 -4.98 15.49 -7.11
N ALA A 154 -5.88 15.57 -6.13
CA ALA A 154 -5.78 16.46 -4.99
C ALA A 154 -6.34 15.81 -3.71
N VAL A 155 -5.92 16.31 -2.55
CA VAL A 155 -6.41 15.83 -1.25
C VAL A 155 -7.92 16.04 -1.08
N GLY A 156 -8.48 17.07 -1.71
CA GLY A 156 -9.92 17.37 -1.71
C GLY A 156 -10.82 16.24 -2.25
N GLU A 157 -10.25 15.28 -3.00
CA GLU A 157 -10.97 14.09 -3.47
C GLU A 157 -11.08 12.99 -2.40
N THR A 158 -10.45 13.17 -1.24
CA THR A 158 -10.54 12.24 -0.09
C THR A 158 -11.62 12.67 0.89
N PRO A 159 -12.19 11.74 1.68
CA PRO A 159 -13.20 12.08 2.68
C PRO A 159 -12.72 13.12 3.71
N ALA A 160 -13.59 14.04 4.09
CA ALA A 160 -13.39 14.94 5.23
C ALA A 160 -14.10 14.39 6.50
N PRO A 161 -13.66 14.74 7.73
CA PRO A 161 -12.54 15.60 8.05
C PRO A 161 -11.18 14.96 7.76
N ARG A 162 -10.17 15.81 7.48
CA ARG A 162 -8.80 15.38 7.19
C ARG A 162 -7.86 15.83 8.29
N ALA A 163 -6.95 14.95 8.69
CA ALA A 163 -5.92 15.28 9.67
C ALA A 163 -4.53 15.06 9.06
N ALA A 164 -3.69 16.08 9.11
CA ALA A 164 -2.31 16.01 8.68
C ALA A 164 -1.43 15.43 9.78
N LEU A 165 -0.56 14.47 9.45
CA LEU A 165 0.54 14.07 10.33
C LEU A 165 1.78 14.86 9.95
N VAL A 166 2.22 15.74 10.85
CA VAL A 166 3.38 16.62 10.67
C VAL A 166 4.50 16.23 11.62
N ALA A 167 5.75 16.46 11.23
CA ALA A 167 6.89 16.13 12.06
C ALA A 167 7.00 17.01 13.31
N HIS A 168 6.58 18.27 13.21
CA HIS A 168 6.68 19.27 14.28
C HIS A 168 5.48 20.23 14.26
N GLY A 169 5.15 20.80 15.42
CA GLY A 169 4.19 21.91 15.52
C GLY A 169 2.72 21.52 15.56
N GLY A 170 2.38 20.27 15.31
CA GLY A 170 1.02 19.78 15.47
C GLY A 170 0.65 19.52 16.93
N ALA A 171 -0.62 19.32 17.20
CA ALA A 171 -1.12 18.82 18.48
C ALA A 171 -0.71 17.36 18.71
N GLY A 172 -1.05 16.78 19.86
CA GLY A 172 -0.84 15.35 20.10
C GLY A 172 -1.72 14.48 19.20
N LEU A 173 -1.50 13.17 19.23
CA LEU A 173 -2.24 12.21 18.39
C LEU A 173 -3.76 12.16 18.65
N GLU A 174 -4.22 12.74 19.76
CA GLU A 174 -5.66 12.95 20.03
C GLU A 174 -6.35 13.83 18.97
N ALA A 175 -5.58 14.72 18.30
CA ALA A 175 -6.10 15.54 17.21
C ALA A 175 -6.52 14.72 15.96
N LEU A 176 -6.16 13.44 15.91
CA LEU A 176 -6.65 12.53 14.85
C LEU A 176 -8.09 12.07 15.08
N ALA A 177 -8.68 12.36 16.25
CA ALA A 177 -10.02 11.92 16.58
C ALA A 177 -11.07 12.43 15.57
N GLY A 178 -11.85 11.50 15.01
CA GLY A 178 -12.90 11.80 14.05
C GLY A 178 -12.42 12.10 12.63
N ALA A 179 -11.12 12.05 12.35
CA ALA A 179 -10.62 12.19 11.00
C ALA A 179 -11.08 11.01 10.11
N ALA A 180 -11.62 11.34 8.95
CA ALA A 180 -11.95 10.37 7.91
C ALA A 180 -10.76 10.08 6.99
N THR A 181 -9.81 11.02 6.91
CA THR A 181 -8.57 10.87 6.14
C THR A 181 -7.36 11.30 6.96
N LEU A 182 -6.37 10.39 7.05
CA LEU A 182 -5.03 10.65 7.57
C LEU A 182 -4.11 11.07 6.42
N CYS A 183 -3.55 12.28 6.46
CA CYS A 183 -2.67 12.80 5.42
C CYS A 183 -1.20 12.71 5.83
N LEU A 184 -0.36 12.12 4.96
CA LEU A 184 1.08 11.98 5.15
C LEU A 184 1.84 12.53 3.94
N GLY A 185 2.92 13.24 4.21
CA GLY A 185 3.78 13.86 3.19
C GLY A 185 5.07 13.12 2.91
N ALA A 186 5.84 13.67 1.99
CA ALA A 186 7.20 13.24 1.68
C ALA A 186 8.10 13.26 2.93
N GLU A 187 9.11 12.38 2.94
CA GLU A 187 9.99 12.18 4.11
C GLU A 187 10.82 13.41 4.49
N ARG A 188 11.12 14.28 3.54
CA ARG A 188 11.93 15.49 3.76
C ARG A 188 11.11 16.76 3.78
N GLU A 189 10.27 16.95 2.76
CA GLU A 189 9.48 18.16 2.55
C GLU A 189 8.18 18.17 3.35
N GLY A 190 7.71 17.00 3.81
CA GLY A 190 6.42 16.87 4.49
C GLY A 190 5.24 17.06 3.53
N LEU A 191 4.13 17.55 4.06
CA LEU A 191 2.95 17.94 3.29
C LEU A 191 3.11 19.38 2.79
N PRO A 192 2.79 19.68 1.52
CA PRO A 192 2.84 21.04 1.00
C PRO A 192 1.72 21.90 1.60
N PRO A 193 1.90 23.24 1.64
CA PRO A 193 0.95 24.18 2.27
C PRO A 193 -0.49 24.06 1.76
N GLU A 194 -0.66 23.79 0.48
CA GLU A 194 -1.99 23.63 -0.13
C GLU A 194 -2.72 22.38 0.37
N VAL A 195 -2.01 21.32 0.75
CA VAL A 195 -2.60 20.12 1.38
C VAL A 195 -2.90 20.38 2.85
N LEU A 196 -2.01 21.06 3.57
CA LEU A 196 -2.23 21.44 4.97
C LEU A 196 -3.44 22.34 5.12
N ALA A 197 -3.66 23.28 4.20
CA ALA A 197 -4.81 24.19 4.21
C ALA A 197 -6.17 23.47 4.05
N GLU A 198 -6.17 22.24 3.53
CA GLU A 198 -7.37 21.41 3.40
C GLU A 198 -7.54 20.39 4.53
N CYS A 199 -6.69 20.43 5.55
CA CYS A 199 -6.78 19.60 6.73
C CYS A 199 -7.37 20.39 7.91
N GLU A 200 -8.32 19.80 8.59
CA GLU A 200 -8.99 20.40 9.76
C GLU A 200 -8.17 20.28 11.04
N ALA A 201 -7.16 19.41 11.05
CA ALA A 201 -6.27 19.22 12.20
C ALA A 201 -4.85 18.86 11.74
N GLU A 202 -3.87 19.22 12.59
CA GLU A 202 -2.48 18.79 12.46
C GLU A 202 -2.06 18.06 13.74
N ALA A 203 -1.55 16.84 13.59
CA ALA A 203 -1.06 15.99 14.68
C ALA A 203 0.43 15.72 14.54
N THR A 204 1.11 15.58 15.66
CA THR A 204 2.53 15.22 15.74
C THR A 204 2.71 14.03 16.67
N ILE A 205 3.52 13.05 16.26
CA ILE A 205 3.94 11.95 17.15
C ILE A 205 4.99 12.49 18.11
N PRO A 206 4.76 12.45 19.44
CA PRO A 206 5.75 12.94 20.39
C PRO A 206 6.98 12.03 20.40
N LEU A 207 8.15 12.61 20.11
CA LEU A 207 9.43 11.92 20.12
C LEU A 207 10.19 12.22 21.42
N ARG A 208 11.10 11.31 21.82
CA ARG A 208 11.97 11.51 22.99
C ARG A 208 12.90 12.71 22.77
N PRO A 209 13.04 13.61 23.75
CA PRO A 209 14.06 14.65 23.69
C PRO A 209 15.46 14.05 23.48
N GLY A 210 16.24 14.64 22.57
CA GLY A 210 17.59 14.16 22.20
C GLY A 210 17.61 12.86 21.36
N GLY A 211 16.46 12.39 20.88
CA GLY A 211 16.36 11.26 19.94
C GLY A 211 16.46 11.70 18.47
N ALA A 212 15.90 10.88 17.59
CA ALA A 212 15.78 11.22 16.17
C ALA A 212 14.81 12.40 15.97
N GLU A 213 15.06 13.23 14.96
CA GLU A 213 14.22 14.39 14.64
C GLU A 213 12.88 14.00 13.99
N SER A 214 12.83 12.83 13.34
CA SER A 214 11.63 12.31 12.68
C SER A 214 11.65 10.79 12.61
N LEU A 215 10.49 10.21 12.31
CA LEU A 215 10.32 8.78 12.01
C LEU A 215 10.28 8.54 10.49
N ASN A 216 10.62 7.33 10.09
CA ASN A 216 10.28 6.87 8.76
C ASN A 216 8.76 7.00 8.53
N VAL A 217 8.34 7.46 7.33
CA VAL A 217 6.93 7.75 7.03
C VAL A 217 6.01 6.54 7.19
N ALA A 218 6.48 5.32 6.88
CA ALA A 218 5.68 4.11 7.08
C ALA A 218 5.52 3.75 8.56
N ALA A 219 6.56 3.98 9.38
CA ALA A 219 6.45 3.80 10.83
C ALA A 219 5.50 4.83 11.45
N ALA A 220 5.61 6.10 11.04
CA ALA A 220 4.70 7.16 11.46
C ALA A 220 3.25 6.85 11.06
N ALA A 221 3.03 6.37 9.82
CA ALA A 221 1.73 5.94 9.34
C ALA A 221 1.12 4.83 10.20
N ALA A 222 1.91 3.80 10.56
CA ALA A 222 1.41 2.69 11.38
C ALA A 222 0.94 3.16 12.76
N ILE A 223 1.71 4.04 13.42
CA ILE A 223 1.35 4.61 14.72
C ILE A 223 0.07 5.45 14.61
N ALA A 224 -0.03 6.30 13.59
CA ALA A 224 -1.19 7.16 13.40
C ALA A 224 -2.45 6.37 12.99
N CYS A 225 -2.32 5.32 12.17
CA CYS A 225 -3.41 4.42 11.81
C CYS A 225 -3.97 3.69 13.04
N GLU A 226 -3.09 3.16 13.90
CA GLU A 226 -3.50 2.51 15.15
C GLU A 226 -4.26 3.50 16.05
N ARG A 227 -3.73 4.70 16.21
CA ARG A 227 -4.39 5.72 17.03
C ARG A 227 -5.75 6.13 16.48
N LEU A 228 -5.86 6.31 15.17
CA LEU A 228 -7.13 6.64 14.51
C LEU A 228 -8.17 5.53 14.71
N ALA A 229 -7.78 4.26 14.58
CA ALA A 229 -8.66 3.11 14.81
C ALA A 229 -9.13 3.03 16.27
N SER A 230 -8.22 3.23 17.24
CA SER A 230 -8.50 3.16 18.67
C SER A 230 -9.51 4.24 19.12
N VAL A 231 -9.38 5.45 18.58
CA VAL A 231 -10.30 6.55 18.92
C VAL A 231 -11.69 6.35 18.31
N ALA A 232 -11.77 5.80 17.10
CA ALA A 232 -13.05 5.48 16.46
C ALA A 232 -13.87 4.44 17.28
N SER A 233 -13.20 3.41 17.81
CA SER A 233 -13.86 2.37 18.61
C SER A 233 -14.40 2.87 19.96
N ILE A 234 -13.76 3.88 20.56
CA ILE A 234 -14.22 4.48 21.82
C ILE A 234 -15.48 5.34 21.59
N SER A 235 -15.58 6.06 20.48
CA SER A 235 -16.76 6.87 20.15
C SER A 235 -18.01 6.02 19.89
N ASP A 236 -17.85 4.88 19.23
CA ASP A 236 -18.96 3.95 18.96
C ASP A 236 -19.50 3.29 20.24
N SER A 237 -18.60 2.92 21.17
CA SER A 237 -19.02 2.33 22.46
C SER A 237 -19.74 3.33 23.37
N SER A 238 -19.37 4.62 23.33
CA SER A 238 -20.06 5.67 24.10
C SER A 238 -21.47 5.96 23.58
N GLN A 239 -21.67 5.94 22.26
CA GLN A 239 -23.00 6.15 21.66
C GLN A 239 -23.94 4.94 21.84
N ALA A 240 -23.39 3.73 21.96
CA ALA A 240 -24.16 2.53 22.21
C ALA A 240 -24.72 2.52 23.66
N SER A 241 -23.99 3.03 24.65
CA SER A 241 -24.40 3.08 26.05
C SER A 241 -25.45 4.16 26.33
N GLU A 242 -25.60 5.18 25.49
CA GLU A 242 -26.63 6.23 25.61
C GLU A 242 -27.97 5.87 24.94
N ARG A 243 -28.05 4.72 24.25
CA ARG A 243 -29.25 4.27 23.53
C ARG A 243 -30.02 3.14 24.22
N GLU A 244 -29.60 2.67 25.40
CA GLU A 244 -30.41 1.76 26.22
C GLU A 244 -31.38 2.59 27.08
N PRO A 245 -32.67 2.34 26.92
CA PRO A 245 -33.73 3.09 27.64
C PRO A 245 -33.87 2.66 29.10
#